data_d926afb3c58f7167da3d80cc9d17aa2b
#
_entry.id   d926afb3c58f7167da3d80cc9d17aa2b
#
_cell.length_a   1.000
_cell.length_b   1.000
_cell.length_c   1.000
_cell.angle_alpha   90.00
_cell.angle_beta   90.00
_cell.angle_gamma   90.00
#
_symmetry.space_group_name_H-M   'P 1'
#
loop_
_entity.id
_entity.type
_entity.pdbx_description
1 polymer ?
#
loop_
_entity_poly.entity_id
_entity_poly.type
_entity_poly.pdbx_seq_one_letter_code
_entity_poly.pdbx_strand_id
1 'polypeptide(L)'
;LGDVATIQLGPEMRRGITELDGEGETVGGVVILRSGKNARETIAAVKAKLDELKSSLPSGVEIVTTYDRSKLIDRAVENLSHKLIEEFIVVALVCGIFLWHLRSSLVAIISLPVGVLIAFIVMRYQGINANIMSLGGIAIAIGAMVDAAVVMIENAHKKIEAWHAANPGEELKGERHWHVMTEAAAEVGPALFFCLLIITLSFIPVFTLEAQEGRLFGPLAFTKTYAMAAAAGLSVTLVPVLMGYWIRGRIPSEHQNPLNRWLIRIYQPAL
;
A
#
# COMPACT_ATOMS: atom_id res chain seq x y z
N LEU A 1 41.34 52.03 -12.87
CA LEU A 1 40.08 52.16 -12.09
C LEU A 1 40.37 52.93 -10.78
N GLY A 2 41.45 52.64 -10.07
CA GLY A 2 41.83 53.31 -8.84
C GLY A 2 42.04 54.88 -8.94
N ASP A 3 42.22 55.39 -10.15
CA ASP A 3 42.35 56.85 -10.38
C ASP A 3 41.03 57.61 -10.43
N VAL A 4 39.89 56.82 -10.61
CA VAL A 4 38.56 57.39 -10.81
C VAL A 4 37.49 56.83 -9.83
N ALA A 5 37.84 55.79 -9.05
CA ALA A 5 36.93 55.16 -8.11
C ALA A 5 37.69 54.51 -6.94
N THR A 6 37.08 54.49 -5.77
CA THR A 6 37.54 53.72 -4.61
C THR A 6 36.99 52.34 -4.69
N ILE A 7 37.86 51.33 -4.81
CA ILE A 7 37.47 49.93 -4.88
C ILE A 7 37.53 49.34 -3.47
N GLN A 8 36.38 48.85 -2.97
CA GLN A 8 36.27 48.23 -1.65
C GLN A 8 35.65 46.85 -1.78
N LEU A 9 36.14 45.88 -0.99
CA LEU A 9 35.44 44.64 -0.74
C LEU A 9 34.38 44.89 0.32
N GLY A 10 33.13 44.69 -0.02
CA GLY A 10 32.00 44.88 0.89
C GLY A 10 31.01 43.73 0.82
N PRO A 11 30.15 43.56 1.81
CA PRO A 11 29.09 42.59 1.77
C PRO A 11 28.10 42.93 0.65
N GLU A 12 27.51 41.92 0.03
CA GLU A 12 26.38 42.09 -0.88
C GLU A 12 25.20 42.76 -0.17
N MET A 13 24.36 43.47 -0.92
CA MET A 13 23.17 44.14 -0.40
C MET A 13 22.29 43.13 0.35
N ARG A 14 21.95 43.42 1.58
CA ARG A 14 21.07 42.61 2.40
C ARG A 14 19.69 42.50 1.77
N ARG A 15 19.23 41.26 1.58
CA ARG A 15 17.88 40.93 1.06
C ARG A 15 16.96 40.37 2.12
N GLY A 16 17.45 40.03 3.32
CA GLY A 16 16.70 39.47 4.41
C GLY A 16 17.49 39.45 5.72
N ILE A 17 16.82 39.07 6.78
CA ILE A 17 17.37 38.91 8.13
C ILE A 17 17.18 37.42 8.50
N THR A 18 18.23 36.81 9.02
CA THR A 18 18.17 35.46 9.60
C THR A 18 18.49 35.57 11.08
N GLU A 19 17.68 35.01 11.92
CA GLU A 19 17.80 35.02 13.37
C GLU A 19 17.65 33.58 13.90
N LEU A 20 18.37 33.27 14.97
CA LEU A 20 18.28 31.97 15.65
C LEU A 20 18.00 32.24 17.14
N ASP A 21 16.88 31.65 17.63
CA ASP A 21 16.45 31.62 19.03
C ASP A 21 16.30 33.00 19.72
N GLY A 22 16.20 34.10 18.98
CA GLY A 22 16.11 35.46 19.52
C GLY A 22 17.43 36.04 19.99
N GLU A 23 18.55 35.37 19.72
CA GLU A 23 19.89 35.80 20.18
C GLU A 23 20.59 36.77 19.23
N GLY A 24 19.90 37.19 18.16
CA GLY A 24 20.41 38.15 17.21
C GLY A 24 20.69 37.55 15.82
N GLU A 25 21.41 38.31 15.01
CA GLU A 25 21.56 38.04 13.61
C GLU A 25 22.59 36.94 13.34
N THR A 26 22.21 35.96 12.50
CA THR A 26 23.06 34.83 12.11
C THR A 26 23.02 34.63 10.59
N VAL A 27 23.87 33.74 10.08
CA VAL A 27 23.87 33.35 8.67
C VAL A 27 23.07 32.07 8.51
N GLY A 28 22.06 32.11 7.65
CA GLY A 28 21.22 30.97 7.34
C GLY A 28 21.39 30.48 5.91
N GLY A 29 21.22 29.15 5.71
CA GLY A 29 21.18 28.53 4.39
C GLY A 29 19.95 27.66 4.24
N VAL A 30 19.32 27.68 3.06
CA VAL A 30 18.17 26.84 2.73
C VAL A 30 18.52 25.97 1.53
N VAL A 31 18.41 24.66 1.71
CA VAL A 31 18.58 23.70 0.61
C VAL A 31 17.21 23.37 0.02
N ILE A 32 17.03 23.69 -1.27
CA ILE A 32 15.79 23.48 -2.00
C ILE A 32 15.90 22.23 -2.84
N LEU A 33 14.92 21.32 -2.65
CA LEU A 33 14.79 20.10 -3.45
C LEU A 33 14.27 20.42 -4.86
N ARG A 34 14.95 19.93 -5.89
CA ARG A 34 14.46 20.02 -7.27
C ARG A 34 13.25 19.09 -7.47
N SER A 35 12.28 19.54 -8.27
CA SER A 35 11.11 18.73 -8.63
C SER A 35 11.51 17.39 -9.22
N GLY A 36 10.80 16.33 -8.85
CA GLY A 36 11.05 14.97 -9.33
C GLY A 36 12.20 14.21 -8.64
N LYS A 37 12.94 14.82 -7.72
CA LYS A 37 13.98 14.13 -6.94
C LYS A 37 13.43 13.53 -5.67
N ASN A 38 14.06 12.44 -5.20
CA ASN A 38 13.71 11.79 -3.94
C ASN A 38 14.19 12.64 -2.76
N ALA A 39 13.24 13.11 -1.94
CA ALA A 39 13.54 13.98 -0.81
C ALA A 39 14.44 13.32 0.23
N ARG A 40 14.16 12.05 0.58
CA ARG A 40 14.92 11.31 1.61
C ARG A 40 16.36 11.10 1.20
N GLU A 41 16.59 10.68 -0.04
CA GLU A 41 17.93 10.46 -0.60
C GLU A 41 18.71 11.78 -0.70
N THR A 42 18.06 12.84 -1.17
CA THR A 42 18.69 14.16 -1.27
C THR A 42 19.07 14.73 0.10
N ILE A 43 18.19 14.60 1.11
CA ILE A 43 18.48 15.06 2.48
C ILE A 43 19.66 14.27 3.06
N ALA A 44 19.71 12.95 2.84
CA ALA A 44 20.83 12.12 3.29
C ALA A 44 22.16 12.57 2.65
N ALA A 45 22.18 12.84 1.34
CA ALA A 45 23.33 13.33 0.64
C ALA A 45 23.77 14.73 1.14
N VAL A 46 22.81 15.63 1.42
CA VAL A 46 23.09 16.95 1.99
C VAL A 46 23.71 16.83 3.38
N LYS A 47 23.17 15.99 4.25
CA LYS A 47 23.72 15.75 5.59
C LYS A 47 25.16 15.24 5.52
N ALA A 48 25.41 14.25 4.67
CA ALA A 48 26.76 13.73 4.47
C ALA A 48 27.73 14.82 4.01
N LYS A 49 27.28 15.69 3.10
CA LYS A 49 28.12 16.81 2.61
C LYS A 49 28.36 17.90 3.67
N LEU A 50 27.35 18.19 4.51
CA LEU A 50 27.50 19.11 5.64
C LEU A 50 28.46 18.56 6.68
N ASP A 51 28.44 17.26 6.96
CA ASP A 51 29.36 16.62 7.91
C ASP A 51 30.81 16.64 7.39
N GLU A 52 31.01 16.45 6.07
CA GLU A 52 32.33 16.64 5.44
C GLU A 52 32.82 18.07 5.58
N LEU A 53 31.96 19.06 5.38
CA LEU A 53 32.30 20.49 5.47
C LEU A 53 32.60 20.96 6.90
N LYS A 54 32.07 20.30 7.93
CA LYS A 54 32.36 20.69 9.35
C LYS A 54 33.83 20.77 9.66
N SER A 55 34.64 19.87 9.08
CA SER A 55 36.09 19.87 9.28
C SER A 55 36.81 21.07 8.64
N SER A 56 36.17 21.74 7.70
CA SER A 56 36.72 22.88 6.95
C SER A 56 36.27 24.24 7.51
N LEU A 57 35.41 24.25 8.53
CA LEU A 57 34.90 25.47 9.12
C LEU A 57 35.95 26.11 10.04
N PRO A 58 36.00 27.44 10.12
CA PRO A 58 36.82 28.15 11.11
C PRO A 58 36.44 27.78 12.54
N SER A 59 37.40 27.85 13.45
CA SER A 59 37.15 27.61 14.87
C SER A 59 36.09 28.57 15.42
N GLY A 60 35.09 28.02 16.11
CA GLY A 60 33.96 28.78 16.65
C GLY A 60 32.74 28.90 15.72
N VAL A 61 32.78 28.34 14.51
CA VAL A 61 31.65 28.29 13.61
C VAL A 61 30.98 26.90 13.70
N GLU A 62 29.70 26.86 14.01
CA GLU A 62 28.91 25.63 14.13
C GLU A 62 27.73 25.63 13.14
N ILE A 63 27.45 24.46 12.54
CA ILE A 63 26.28 24.29 11.71
C ILE A 63 25.12 23.75 12.58
N VAL A 64 24.12 24.58 12.79
CA VAL A 64 22.90 24.24 13.54
C VAL A 64 21.77 23.93 12.55
N THR A 65 21.23 22.71 12.60
CA THR A 65 20.10 22.33 11.75
C THR A 65 18.79 22.76 12.43
N THR A 66 18.17 23.81 11.91
CA THR A 66 16.93 24.38 12.46
C THR A 66 15.69 23.62 11.98
N TYR A 67 15.68 23.18 10.72
CA TYR A 67 14.59 22.43 10.12
C TYR A 67 15.09 21.27 9.27
N ASP A 68 14.63 20.07 9.60
CA ASP A 68 14.95 18.84 8.86
C ASP A 68 13.66 18.10 8.50
N ARG A 69 13.32 18.13 7.21
CA ARG A 69 12.11 17.47 6.71
C ARG A 69 12.18 15.95 6.76
N SER A 70 13.36 15.34 6.90
CA SER A 70 13.47 13.88 7.00
C SER A 70 12.72 13.33 8.20
N LYS A 71 12.76 14.04 9.34
CA LYS A 71 12.01 13.65 10.55
C LYS A 71 10.49 13.57 10.32
N LEU A 72 9.93 14.49 9.52
CA LEU A 72 8.52 14.48 9.15
C LEU A 72 8.21 13.30 8.22
N ILE A 73 9.06 13.07 7.23
CA ILE A 73 8.92 11.97 6.28
C ILE A 73 9.00 10.62 7.00
N ASP A 74 9.98 10.43 7.88
CA ASP A 74 10.18 9.19 8.62
C ASP A 74 9.00 8.91 9.55
N ARG A 75 8.49 9.89 10.29
CA ARG A 75 7.27 9.74 11.12
C ARG A 75 6.05 9.40 10.30
N ALA A 76 5.88 10.03 9.13
CA ALA A 76 4.75 9.75 8.26
C ALA A 76 4.82 8.32 7.69
N VAL A 77 6.00 7.87 7.25
CA VAL A 77 6.22 6.50 6.78
C VAL A 77 6.00 5.48 7.90
N GLU A 78 6.52 5.75 9.09
CA GLU A 78 6.35 4.89 10.27
C GLU A 78 4.88 4.75 10.64
N ASN A 79 4.15 5.86 10.79
CA ASN A 79 2.73 5.86 11.11
C ASN A 79 1.91 5.08 10.06
N LEU A 80 2.20 5.29 8.77
CA LEU A 80 1.51 4.56 7.71
C LEU A 80 1.87 3.08 7.68
N SER A 81 3.13 2.73 7.91
CA SER A 81 3.55 1.34 8.01
C SER A 81 2.84 0.63 9.17
N HIS A 82 2.72 1.29 10.32
CA HIS A 82 1.93 0.78 11.45
C HIS A 82 0.45 0.58 11.08
N LYS A 83 -0.15 1.54 10.38
CA LYS A 83 -1.55 1.43 9.93
C LYS A 83 -1.75 0.31 8.92
N LEU A 84 -0.84 0.11 7.98
CA LEU A 84 -0.89 -1.01 7.03
C LEU A 84 -0.78 -2.37 7.74
N ILE A 85 0.11 -2.48 8.75
CA ILE A 85 0.25 -3.70 9.54
C ILE A 85 -1.02 -3.94 10.37
N GLU A 86 -1.56 -2.92 11.02
CA GLU A 86 -2.81 -2.98 11.77
C GLU A 86 -3.96 -3.46 10.88
N GLU A 87 -4.13 -2.85 9.70
CA GLU A 87 -5.14 -3.23 8.72
C GLU A 87 -4.96 -4.69 8.26
N PHE A 88 -3.72 -5.09 7.97
CA PHE A 88 -3.40 -6.46 7.59
C PHE A 88 -3.76 -7.47 8.70
N ILE A 89 -3.45 -7.16 9.96
CA ILE A 89 -3.80 -8.01 11.11
C ILE A 89 -5.32 -8.11 11.28
N VAL A 90 -6.03 -6.97 11.20
CA VAL A 90 -7.50 -6.95 11.31
C VAL A 90 -8.14 -7.78 10.21
N VAL A 91 -7.71 -7.60 8.97
CA VAL A 91 -8.18 -8.38 7.83
C VAL A 91 -7.90 -9.87 8.01
N ALA A 92 -6.68 -10.23 8.42
CA ALA A 92 -6.31 -11.62 8.68
C ALA A 92 -7.18 -12.25 9.77
N LEU A 93 -7.46 -11.50 10.84
CA LEU A 93 -8.32 -11.93 11.93
C LEU A 93 -9.77 -12.11 11.46
N VAL A 94 -10.32 -11.14 10.75
CA VAL A 94 -11.68 -11.20 10.20
C VAL A 94 -11.81 -12.39 9.25
N CYS A 95 -10.90 -12.55 8.29
CA CYS A 95 -10.88 -13.72 7.39
C CYS A 95 -10.79 -15.03 8.18
N GLY A 96 -9.96 -15.09 9.22
CA GLY A 96 -9.82 -16.27 10.08
C GLY A 96 -11.12 -16.65 10.80
N ILE A 97 -11.83 -15.65 11.33
CA ILE A 97 -13.09 -15.83 12.05
C ILE A 97 -14.23 -16.23 11.09
N PHE A 98 -14.36 -15.54 9.95
CA PHE A 98 -15.46 -15.79 9.01
C PHE A 98 -15.30 -17.10 8.25
N LEU A 99 -14.10 -17.37 7.73
CA LEU A 99 -13.85 -18.60 6.99
C LEU A 99 -13.70 -19.82 7.90
N TRP A 100 -13.46 -19.61 9.20
CA TRP A 100 -13.28 -20.67 10.21
C TRP A 100 -12.35 -21.82 9.78
N HIS A 101 -11.50 -21.55 8.78
CA HIS A 101 -10.54 -22.48 8.22
C HIS A 101 -9.21 -21.78 7.93
N LEU A 102 -8.22 -21.98 8.79
CA LEU A 102 -6.93 -21.25 8.75
C LEU A 102 -6.23 -21.35 7.38
N ARG A 103 -6.26 -22.52 6.74
CA ARG A 103 -5.62 -22.72 5.44
C ARG A 103 -6.28 -21.92 4.32
N SER A 104 -7.59 -21.76 4.36
CA SER A 104 -8.33 -20.94 3.41
C SER A 104 -8.04 -19.45 3.64
N SER A 105 -7.99 -19.02 4.90
CA SER A 105 -7.66 -17.63 5.26
C SER A 105 -6.25 -17.24 4.78
N LEU A 106 -5.29 -18.17 4.81
CA LEU A 106 -3.94 -17.94 4.30
C LEU A 106 -3.92 -17.59 2.81
N VAL A 107 -4.86 -18.10 1.99
CA VAL A 107 -4.95 -17.73 0.57
C VAL A 107 -5.23 -16.24 0.42
N ALA A 108 -6.24 -15.72 1.13
CA ALA A 108 -6.56 -14.29 1.14
C ALA A 108 -5.41 -13.46 1.71
N ILE A 109 -4.83 -13.87 2.85
CA ILE A 109 -3.76 -13.17 3.54
C ILE A 109 -2.50 -13.02 2.66
N ILE A 110 -2.13 -14.05 1.89
CA ILE A 110 -0.91 -14.01 1.05
C ILE A 110 -1.15 -13.25 -0.27
N SER A 111 -2.37 -13.29 -0.81
CA SER A 111 -2.67 -12.54 -2.03
C SER A 111 -2.48 -11.03 -1.88
N LEU A 112 -2.70 -10.48 -0.67
CA LEU A 112 -2.56 -9.06 -0.37
C LEU A 112 -1.13 -8.53 -0.53
N PRO A 113 -0.11 -9.04 0.21
CA PRO A 113 1.25 -8.55 0.06
C PRO A 113 1.79 -8.76 -1.35
N VAL A 114 1.38 -9.84 -2.04
CA VAL A 114 1.78 -10.08 -3.44
C VAL A 114 1.23 -8.99 -4.35
N GLY A 115 -0.05 -8.62 -4.22
CA GLY A 115 -0.65 -7.54 -5.00
C GLY A 115 0.00 -6.19 -4.76
N VAL A 116 0.27 -5.87 -3.49
CA VAL A 116 0.98 -4.64 -3.09
C VAL A 116 2.41 -4.60 -3.66
N LEU A 117 3.13 -5.72 -3.58
CA LEU A 117 4.49 -5.81 -4.13
C LEU A 117 4.50 -5.64 -5.65
N ILE A 118 3.53 -6.22 -6.37
CA ILE A 118 3.38 -6.01 -7.81
C ILE A 118 3.19 -4.53 -8.13
N ALA A 119 2.32 -3.84 -7.38
CA ALA A 119 2.10 -2.41 -7.55
C ALA A 119 3.40 -1.61 -7.36
N PHE A 120 4.18 -1.90 -6.32
CA PHE A 120 5.48 -1.24 -6.09
C PHE A 120 6.51 -1.55 -7.19
N ILE A 121 6.54 -2.79 -7.70
CA ILE A 121 7.41 -3.17 -8.80
C ILE A 121 7.06 -2.35 -10.05
N VAL A 122 5.79 -2.23 -10.40
CA VAL A 122 5.34 -1.43 -11.55
C VAL A 122 5.71 0.03 -11.38
N MET A 123 5.46 0.62 -10.18
CA MET A 123 5.84 2.00 -9.87
C MET A 123 7.35 2.22 -10.02
N ARG A 124 8.17 1.28 -9.54
CA ARG A 124 9.63 1.36 -9.67
C ARG A 124 10.08 1.38 -11.13
N TYR A 125 9.49 0.51 -11.97
CA TYR A 125 9.81 0.49 -13.41
C TYR A 125 9.41 1.79 -14.13
N GLN A 126 8.36 2.46 -13.67
CA GLN A 126 7.91 3.73 -14.22
C GLN A 126 8.62 4.95 -13.61
N GLY A 127 9.51 4.75 -12.63
CA GLY A 127 10.19 5.84 -11.95
C GLY A 127 9.29 6.66 -11.02
N ILE A 128 8.13 6.13 -10.64
CA ILE A 128 7.20 6.79 -9.71
C ILE A 128 7.66 6.55 -8.29
N ASN A 129 8.00 7.61 -7.57
CA ASN A 129 8.40 7.52 -6.18
C ASN A 129 7.18 7.28 -5.28
N ALA A 130 7.31 6.32 -4.36
CA ALA A 130 6.33 6.14 -3.29
C ALA A 130 6.42 7.32 -2.31
N ASN A 131 5.27 7.87 -1.98
CA ASN A 131 5.09 8.94 -1.00
C ASN A 131 3.91 8.61 -0.07
N ILE A 132 3.59 9.51 0.86
CA ILE A 132 2.50 9.34 1.83
C ILE A 132 1.16 9.07 1.11
N MET A 133 0.89 9.77 0.01
CA MET A 133 -0.33 9.56 -0.78
C MET A 133 -0.35 8.20 -1.48
N SER A 134 0.80 7.71 -1.96
CA SER A 134 0.91 6.36 -2.52
C SER A 134 0.56 5.27 -1.50
N LEU A 135 1.05 5.42 -0.26
CA LEU A 135 0.73 4.48 0.81
C LEU A 135 -0.76 4.53 1.18
N GLY A 136 -1.37 5.72 1.17
CA GLY A 136 -2.83 5.86 1.32
C GLY A 136 -3.60 5.16 0.19
N GLY A 137 -3.10 5.20 -1.03
CA GLY A 137 -3.66 4.47 -2.17
C GLY A 137 -3.63 2.95 -1.98
N ILE A 138 -2.57 2.42 -1.37
CA ILE A 138 -2.47 0.99 -1.01
C ILE A 138 -3.51 0.62 0.04
N ALA A 139 -3.63 1.41 1.12
CA ALA A 139 -4.61 1.15 2.17
C ALA A 139 -6.04 1.02 1.60
N ILE A 140 -6.43 1.94 0.70
CA ILE A 140 -7.73 1.86 0.02
C ILE A 140 -7.84 0.62 -0.87
N ALA A 141 -6.75 0.20 -1.52
CA ALA A 141 -6.76 -0.97 -2.41
C ALA A 141 -6.88 -2.29 -1.64
N ILE A 142 -6.27 -2.41 -0.46
CA ILE A 142 -6.28 -3.63 0.37
C ILE A 142 -7.71 -4.09 0.64
N GLY A 143 -8.62 -3.21 1.03
CA GLY A 143 -10.01 -3.56 1.31
C GLY A 143 -10.67 -4.26 0.11
N ALA A 144 -10.59 -3.67 -1.08
CA ALA A 144 -11.20 -4.24 -2.28
C ALA A 144 -10.50 -5.53 -2.78
N MET A 145 -9.18 -5.66 -2.53
CA MET A 145 -8.42 -6.86 -2.87
C MET A 145 -8.84 -8.06 -2.04
N VAL A 146 -9.11 -7.83 -0.75
CA VAL A 146 -9.55 -8.89 0.18
C VAL A 146 -10.89 -9.45 -0.24
N ASP A 147 -11.85 -8.59 -0.58
CA ASP A 147 -13.20 -9.01 -0.95
C ASP A 147 -13.19 -10.02 -2.10
N ALA A 148 -12.40 -9.77 -3.14
CA ALA A 148 -12.27 -10.69 -4.26
C ALA A 148 -11.72 -12.07 -3.85
N ALA A 149 -10.70 -12.10 -2.99
CA ALA A 149 -10.14 -13.36 -2.52
C ALA A 149 -11.13 -14.12 -1.61
N VAL A 150 -11.83 -13.41 -0.72
CA VAL A 150 -12.81 -14.01 0.20
C VAL A 150 -13.98 -14.62 -0.57
N VAL A 151 -14.57 -13.91 -1.54
CA VAL A 151 -15.67 -14.43 -2.37
C VAL A 151 -15.26 -15.68 -3.15
N MET A 152 -14.04 -15.69 -3.70
CA MET A 152 -13.50 -16.85 -4.40
C MET A 152 -13.37 -18.07 -3.47
N ILE A 153 -12.86 -17.87 -2.27
CA ILE A 153 -12.68 -18.93 -1.26
C ILE A 153 -14.03 -19.43 -0.77
N GLU A 154 -14.99 -18.54 -0.53
CA GLU A 154 -16.35 -18.89 -0.11
C GLU A 154 -17.03 -19.76 -1.16
N ASN A 155 -16.93 -19.41 -2.45
CA ASN A 155 -17.48 -20.25 -3.51
C ASN A 155 -16.83 -21.63 -3.56
N ALA A 156 -15.50 -21.69 -3.36
CA ALA A 156 -14.79 -22.96 -3.27
C ALA A 156 -15.29 -23.82 -2.09
N HIS A 157 -15.53 -23.21 -0.93
CA HIS A 157 -16.11 -23.90 0.23
C HIS A 157 -17.50 -24.47 -0.08
N LYS A 158 -18.37 -23.68 -0.71
CA LYS A 158 -19.73 -24.11 -1.12
C LYS A 158 -19.66 -25.29 -2.10
N LYS A 159 -18.76 -25.25 -3.07
CA LYS A 159 -18.58 -26.37 -4.02
C LYS A 159 -18.05 -27.64 -3.35
N ILE A 160 -17.11 -27.52 -2.41
CA ILE A 160 -16.62 -28.67 -1.63
C ILE A 160 -17.73 -29.26 -0.75
N GLU A 161 -18.53 -28.42 -0.09
CA GLU A 161 -19.67 -28.86 0.73
C GLU A 161 -20.72 -29.59 -0.12
N ALA A 162 -21.08 -29.01 -1.27
CA ALA A 162 -22.01 -29.65 -2.22
C ALA A 162 -21.48 -30.99 -2.74
N TRP A 163 -20.17 -31.08 -3.02
CA TRP A 163 -19.55 -32.33 -3.46
C TRP A 163 -19.63 -33.41 -2.37
N HIS A 164 -19.33 -33.08 -1.11
CA HIS A 164 -19.41 -34.01 0.01
C HIS A 164 -20.87 -34.45 0.30
N ALA A 165 -21.83 -33.55 0.09
CA ALA A 165 -23.26 -33.90 0.22
C ALA A 165 -23.71 -34.90 -0.85
N ALA A 166 -23.17 -34.75 -2.07
CA ALA A 166 -23.47 -35.68 -3.19
C ALA A 166 -22.69 -37.00 -3.09
N ASN A 167 -21.57 -37.08 -2.40
CA ASN A 167 -20.68 -38.23 -2.29
C ASN A 167 -20.40 -38.57 -0.81
N PRO A 168 -21.38 -39.03 -0.02
CA PRO A 168 -21.20 -39.33 1.40
C PRO A 168 -20.18 -40.45 1.60
N GLY A 169 -19.09 -40.15 2.35
CA GLY A 169 -18.03 -41.11 2.68
C GLY A 169 -16.86 -41.17 1.72
N GLU A 170 -16.91 -40.48 0.59
CA GLU A 170 -15.74 -40.33 -0.29
C GLU A 170 -14.83 -39.16 0.16
N GLU A 171 -13.53 -39.34 -0.01
CA GLU A 171 -12.56 -38.26 0.21
C GLU A 171 -12.25 -37.51 -1.09
N LEU A 172 -12.37 -36.18 -1.06
CA LEU A 172 -12.05 -35.31 -2.18
C LEU A 172 -10.54 -35.14 -2.29
N LYS A 173 -9.89 -35.93 -3.18
CA LYS A 173 -8.42 -35.92 -3.38
C LYS A 173 -8.04 -35.96 -4.87
N GLY A 174 -6.79 -35.55 -5.17
CA GLY A 174 -6.19 -35.66 -6.50
C GLY A 174 -6.91 -34.85 -7.57
N GLU A 175 -7.13 -35.42 -8.73
CA GLU A 175 -7.75 -34.77 -9.90
C GLU A 175 -9.16 -34.23 -9.62
N ARG A 176 -9.95 -34.96 -8.86
CA ARG A 176 -11.32 -34.52 -8.49
C ARG A 176 -11.31 -33.22 -7.68
N HIS A 177 -10.35 -33.11 -6.77
CA HIS A 177 -10.17 -31.89 -5.98
C HIS A 177 -9.83 -30.70 -6.89
N TRP A 178 -8.87 -30.86 -7.81
CA TRP A 178 -8.55 -29.81 -8.78
C TRP A 178 -9.72 -29.44 -9.67
N HIS A 179 -10.52 -30.42 -10.09
CA HIS A 179 -11.71 -30.17 -10.90
C HIS A 179 -12.71 -29.27 -10.15
N VAL A 180 -13.02 -29.60 -8.89
CA VAL A 180 -13.93 -28.81 -8.04
C VAL A 180 -13.38 -27.38 -7.82
N MET A 181 -12.07 -27.24 -7.58
CA MET A 181 -11.44 -25.91 -7.42
C MET A 181 -11.48 -25.10 -8.71
N THR A 182 -11.23 -25.73 -9.85
CA THR A 182 -11.29 -25.07 -11.16
C THR A 182 -12.72 -24.65 -11.50
N GLU A 183 -13.70 -25.49 -11.22
CA GLU A 183 -15.11 -25.16 -11.41
C GLU A 183 -15.53 -23.98 -10.52
N ALA A 184 -15.16 -23.98 -9.24
CA ALA A 184 -15.43 -22.87 -8.33
C ALA A 184 -14.79 -21.55 -8.82
N ALA A 185 -13.55 -21.62 -9.29
CA ALA A 185 -12.85 -20.46 -9.80
C ALA A 185 -13.44 -19.95 -11.13
N ALA A 186 -13.83 -20.86 -12.02
CA ALA A 186 -14.43 -20.50 -13.32
C ALA A 186 -15.80 -19.85 -13.18
N GLU A 187 -16.55 -20.21 -12.14
CA GLU A 187 -17.90 -19.67 -11.90
C GLU A 187 -17.87 -18.20 -11.46
N VAL A 188 -17.03 -17.84 -10.51
CA VAL A 188 -16.99 -16.48 -9.95
C VAL A 188 -15.83 -15.62 -10.47
N GLY A 189 -14.78 -16.25 -11.00
CA GLY A 189 -13.57 -15.57 -11.46
C GLY A 189 -13.81 -14.46 -12.47
N PRO A 190 -14.60 -14.69 -13.54
CA PRO A 190 -14.91 -13.64 -14.51
C PRO A 190 -15.65 -12.45 -13.88
N ALA A 191 -16.63 -12.70 -13.01
CA ALA A 191 -17.38 -11.64 -12.35
C ALA A 191 -16.47 -10.80 -11.43
N LEU A 192 -15.60 -11.44 -10.65
CA LEU A 192 -14.62 -10.76 -9.78
C LEU A 192 -13.59 -9.96 -10.57
N PHE A 193 -13.07 -10.54 -11.66
CA PHE A 193 -12.13 -9.85 -12.55
C PHE A 193 -12.75 -8.57 -13.11
N PHE A 194 -13.95 -8.65 -13.67
CA PHE A 194 -14.62 -7.47 -14.23
C PHE A 194 -15.01 -6.45 -13.14
N CYS A 195 -15.42 -6.89 -11.95
CA CYS A 195 -15.69 -6.01 -10.83
C CYS A 195 -14.44 -5.20 -10.46
N LEU A 196 -13.31 -5.86 -10.25
CA LEU A 196 -12.04 -5.19 -9.94
C LEU A 196 -11.56 -4.30 -11.08
N LEU A 197 -11.76 -4.72 -12.34
CA LEU A 197 -11.44 -3.92 -13.50
C LEU A 197 -12.28 -2.64 -13.57
N ILE A 198 -13.58 -2.72 -13.33
CA ILE A 198 -14.48 -1.55 -13.29
C ILE A 198 -14.04 -0.58 -12.18
N ILE A 199 -13.74 -1.08 -10.98
CA ILE A 199 -13.23 -0.26 -9.88
C ILE A 199 -11.89 0.39 -10.26
N THR A 200 -11.02 -0.32 -10.96
CA THR A 200 -9.75 0.21 -11.47
C THR A 200 -10.00 1.35 -12.45
N LEU A 201 -10.87 1.15 -13.44
CA LEU A 201 -11.22 2.13 -14.46
C LEU A 201 -11.95 3.35 -13.88
N SER A 202 -12.71 3.20 -12.79
CA SER A 202 -13.42 4.30 -12.13
C SER A 202 -12.49 5.39 -11.61
N PHE A 203 -11.20 5.10 -11.46
CA PHE A 203 -10.17 6.05 -11.03
C PHE A 203 -9.50 6.81 -12.19
N ILE A 204 -9.82 6.49 -13.45
CA ILE A 204 -9.29 7.22 -14.62
C ILE A 204 -9.52 8.72 -14.53
N PRO A 205 -10.69 9.24 -14.10
CA PRO A 205 -10.91 10.69 -13.99
C PRO A 205 -9.93 11.40 -13.05
N VAL A 206 -9.35 10.70 -12.06
CA VAL A 206 -8.36 11.30 -11.16
C VAL A 206 -7.06 11.67 -11.89
N PHE A 207 -6.74 10.97 -12.97
CA PHE A 207 -5.56 11.28 -13.80
C PHE A 207 -5.73 12.53 -14.68
N THR A 208 -6.95 13.03 -14.84
CA THR A 208 -7.23 14.27 -15.58
C THR A 208 -7.16 15.52 -14.69
N LEU A 209 -6.94 15.35 -13.37
CA LEU A 209 -6.75 16.47 -12.45
C LEU A 209 -5.46 17.21 -12.77
N GLU A 210 -5.55 18.53 -12.85
CA GLU A 210 -4.44 19.42 -13.20
C GLU A 210 -3.88 20.17 -11.97
N ALA A 211 -2.80 20.88 -12.20
CA ALA A 211 -2.16 21.78 -11.24
C ALA A 211 -1.86 21.12 -9.87
N GLN A 212 -2.35 21.69 -8.79
CA GLN A 212 -2.03 21.27 -7.42
C GLN A 212 -2.75 19.96 -7.04
N GLU A 213 -3.98 19.79 -7.49
CA GLU A 213 -4.78 18.59 -7.22
C GLU A 213 -4.18 17.36 -7.90
N GLY A 214 -3.78 17.47 -9.16
CA GLY A 214 -3.11 16.38 -9.88
C GLY A 214 -1.81 15.94 -9.23
N ARG A 215 -1.01 16.89 -8.71
CA ARG A 215 0.24 16.59 -7.99
C ARG A 215 -0.01 15.89 -6.65
N LEU A 216 -1.12 16.20 -5.99
CA LEU A 216 -1.48 15.62 -4.70
C LEU A 216 -2.09 14.22 -4.87
N PHE A 217 -3.09 14.08 -5.75
CA PHE A 217 -3.84 12.83 -5.89
C PHE A 217 -3.24 11.86 -6.92
N GLY A 218 -2.39 12.32 -7.83
CA GLY A 218 -1.74 11.49 -8.84
C GLY A 218 -1.03 10.25 -8.24
N PRO A 219 -0.13 10.40 -7.26
CA PRO A 219 0.54 9.26 -6.64
C PRO A 219 -0.42 8.25 -6.01
N LEU A 220 -1.50 8.72 -5.35
CA LEU A 220 -2.56 7.89 -4.79
C LEU A 220 -3.28 7.11 -5.88
N ALA A 221 -3.68 7.79 -6.97
CA ALA A 221 -4.39 7.18 -8.08
C ALA A 221 -3.54 6.12 -8.78
N PHE A 222 -2.26 6.39 -9.05
CA PHE A 222 -1.34 5.42 -9.65
C PHE A 222 -1.21 4.17 -8.78
N THR A 223 -0.92 4.34 -7.50
CA THR A 223 -0.69 3.21 -6.59
C THR A 223 -1.94 2.37 -6.42
N LYS A 224 -3.10 3.01 -6.21
CA LYS A 224 -4.38 2.29 -6.11
C LYS A 224 -4.70 1.54 -7.40
N THR A 225 -4.56 2.20 -8.56
CA THR A 225 -4.86 1.58 -9.86
C THR A 225 -3.98 0.36 -10.12
N TYR A 226 -2.68 0.44 -9.84
CA TYR A 226 -1.78 -0.69 -10.04
C TYR A 226 -2.06 -1.83 -9.05
N ALA A 227 -2.35 -1.53 -7.79
CA ALA A 227 -2.73 -2.55 -6.82
C ALA A 227 -4.02 -3.26 -7.21
N MET A 228 -5.03 -2.51 -7.66
CA MET A 228 -6.31 -3.07 -8.11
C MET A 228 -6.16 -3.90 -9.40
N ALA A 229 -5.37 -3.43 -10.36
CA ALA A 229 -5.07 -4.19 -11.59
C ALA A 229 -4.29 -5.48 -11.26
N ALA A 230 -3.34 -5.41 -10.34
CA ALA A 230 -2.64 -6.59 -9.84
C ALA A 230 -3.61 -7.57 -9.16
N ALA A 231 -4.52 -7.07 -8.32
CA ALA A 231 -5.55 -7.88 -7.66
C ALA A 231 -6.47 -8.58 -8.68
N ALA A 232 -6.91 -7.88 -9.72
CA ALA A 232 -7.70 -8.47 -10.79
C ALA A 232 -6.95 -9.61 -11.51
N GLY A 233 -5.67 -9.41 -11.80
CA GLY A 233 -4.81 -10.47 -12.36
C GLY A 233 -4.63 -11.65 -11.39
N LEU A 234 -4.37 -11.38 -10.10
CA LEU A 234 -4.17 -12.40 -9.09
C LEU A 234 -5.44 -13.20 -8.78
N SER A 235 -6.63 -12.59 -8.88
CA SER A 235 -7.89 -13.27 -8.64
C SER A 235 -8.15 -14.41 -9.62
N VAL A 236 -7.67 -14.31 -10.87
CA VAL A 236 -7.81 -15.37 -11.89
C VAL A 236 -6.58 -16.24 -12.04
N THR A 237 -5.46 -15.91 -11.42
CA THR A 237 -4.19 -16.67 -11.53
C THR A 237 -3.77 -17.28 -10.21
N LEU A 238 -3.28 -16.47 -9.30
CA LEU A 238 -2.68 -16.93 -8.05
C LEU A 238 -3.70 -17.52 -7.07
N VAL A 239 -4.84 -16.84 -6.89
CA VAL A 239 -5.86 -17.26 -5.92
C VAL A 239 -6.39 -18.67 -6.21
N PRO A 240 -6.82 -19.02 -7.45
CA PRO A 240 -7.26 -20.38 -7.78
C PRO A 240 -6.16 -21.43 -7.53
N VAL A 241 -4.93 -21.12 -7.85
CA VAL A 241 -3.80 -22.03 -7.64
C VAL A 241 -3.56 -22.27 -6.14
N LEU A 242 -3.52 -21.21 -5.34
CA LEU A 242 -3.36 -21.34 -3.89
C LEU A 242 -4.53 -22.09 -3.24
N MET A 243 -5.77 -21.88 -3.71
CA MET A 243 -6.93 -22.65 -3.26
C MET A 243 -6.73 -24.15 -3.52
N GLY A 244 -6.30 -24.54 -4.71
CA GLY A 244 -6.04 -25.94 -5.07
C GLY A 244 -4.97 -26.59 -4.21
N TYR A 245 -3.95 -25.85 -3.79
CA TYR A 245 -2.90 -26.38 -2.92
C TYR A 245 -3.26 -26.42 -1.43
N TRP A 246 -3.98 -25.41 -0.92
CA TRP A 246 -4.13 -25.22 0.52
C TRP A 246 -5.51 -25.56 1.05
N ILE A 247 -6.58 -25.40 0.27
CA ILE A 247 -7.92 -25.77 0.69
C ILE A 247 -8.08 -27.30 0.57
N ARG A 248 -7.72 -28.03 1.61
CA ARG A 248 -7.79 -29.50 1.66
C ARG A 248 -8.45 -29.95 2.96
N GLY A 249 -9.15 -31.07 2.89
CA GLY A 249 -9.78 -31.70 4.06
C GLY A 249 -11.24 -31.37 4.22
N ARG A 250 -11.82 -31.75 5.37
CA ARG A 250 -13.21 -31.41 5.73
C ARG A 250 -13.29 -29.95 6.11
N ILE A 251 -14.06 -29.20 5.37
CA ILE A 251 -14.37 -27.80 5.67
C ILE A 251 -15.61 -27.82 6.57
N PRO A 252 -15.59 -27.08 7.71
CA PRO A 252 -16.78 -26.92 8.53
C PRO A 252 -17.89 -26.26 7.72
N SER A 253 -19.13 -26.79 7.80
CA SER A 253 -20.26 -26.18 7.12
C SER A 253 -20.55 -24.77 7.69
N GLU A 254 -21.12 -23.88 6.88
CA GLU A 254 -21.50 -22.53 7.31
C GLU A 254 -22.37 -22.51 8.58
N HIS A 255 -23.21 -23.53 8.77
CA HIS A 255 -24.06 -23.70 9.95
C HIS A 255 -23.28 -24.10 11.22
N GLN A 256 -22.07 -24.57 11.11
CA GLN A 256 -21.22 -24.91 12.27
C GLN A 256 -20.45 -23.70 12.81
N ASN A 257 -20.31 -22.64 12.05
CA ASN A 257 -19.67 -21.41 12.51
C ASN A 257 -20.58 -20.69 13.53
N PRO A 258 -20.16 -20.52 14.80
CA PRO A 258 -20.98 -19.90 15.83
C PRO A 258 -21.37 -18.46 15.48
N LEU A 259 -20.52 -17.73 14.76
CA LEU A 259 -20.77 -16.37 14.30
C LEU A 259 -21.92 -16.34 13.27
N ASN A 260 -21.89 -17.22 12.27
CA ASN A 260 -22.93 -17.30 11.26
C ASN A 260 -24.28 -17.69 11.88
N ARG A 261 -24.29 -18.63 12.85
CA ARG A 261 -25.50 -18.99 13.60
C ARG A 261 -26.07 -17.81 14.38
N TRP A 262 -25.22 -16.98 14.97
CA TRP A 262 -25.64 -15.79 15.69
C TRP A 262 -26.19 -14.72 14.75
N LEU A 263 -25.53 -14.48 13.62
CA LEU A 263 -26.00 -13.57 12.58
C LEU A 263 -27.33 -14.01 11.97
N ILE A 264 -27.47 -15.28 11.61
CA ILE A 264 -28.72 -15.85 11.09
C ILE A 264 -29.85 -15.65 12.10
N ARG A 265 -29.62 -15.87 13.40
CA ARG A 265 -30.62 -15.67 14.44
C ARG A 265 -31.09 -14.22 14.58
N ILE A 266 -30.20 -13.25 14.31
CA ILE A 266 -30.55 -11.81 14.29
C ILE A 266 -31.31 -11.44 13.02
N TYR A 267 -30.92 -12.00 11.88
CA TYR A 267 -31.51 -11.67 10.58
C TYR A 267 -32.86 -12.33 10.33
N GLN A 268 -33.07 -13.56 10.84
CA GLN A 268 -34.32 -14.32 10.65
C GLN A 268 -35.61 -13.59 11.08
N PRO A 269 -35.64 -12.84 12.21
CA PRO A 269 -36.83 -12.09 12.58
C PRO A 269 -37.03 -10.79 11.77
N ALA A 270 -36.05 -10.37 10.95
CA ALA A 270 -36.14 -9.15 10.11
C ALA A 270 -36.54 -9.47 8.65
N LEU A 271 -36.60 -10.72 8.27
CA LEU A 271 -37.12 -11.27 7.00
C LEU A 271 -38.55 -11.77 7.16
#